data_7e404a4265f9f0d9ad85dddfb0334401
#
_entry.id   7e404a4265f9f0d9ad85dddfb0334401
#
_cell.length_a   1.000
_cell.length_b   1.000
_cell.length_c   1.000
_cell.angle_alpha   90.00
_cell.angle_beta   90.00
_cell.angle_gamma   90.00
#
_symmetry.space_group_name_H-M   'P 1'
#
loop_
_entity.id
_entity.type
_entity.pdbx_description
1 polymer ?
#
loop_
_entity_poly.entity_id
_entity_poly.type
_entity_poly.pdbx_seq_one_letter_code
_entity_poly.pdbx_strand_id
1 'polypeptide(L)'
;MDLKARIESLQARRNELYSEAEAILAVAKEADRDLTADESARLVAIQGKNESDLGELGAVDADLKKWQHVAARMEITRAQAAAPTPRLGDPPQPVVNVKKYRGNAKNFENRQDAVDAGLFCAAAIYGHKPSMDYCQDKGLIVNAHSVGDSTKGGYVVPEPLEASIIRLVEDRGVFRRFARVYPMGSSSVLIPRRAGGFTSYFVGENDEITASDMKFDQIKLEAKKLGVLTQVSSELDEDAIVALADLVSTEFALSFAEKEDQCGFNGDGTSTYGGMVGLKSALAAGSVAKTASSTTFAAMVIADFEAAVAKLPQFPGISPAWYVSSAGYHLSMARLQFAAGGNMVDNLAGSPQLSFLGYPVRFTQVLPNSSGSLADTIVAYFGDLSMAATFGARRGVTISADSSVYWKQDAIGLKGTERFDINVHERGTATEAGPMVAIELQ
;
A
#
# COMPACT_ATOMS: atom_id res chain seq x y z
N MET A 1 -12.81 41.14 -26.47
CA MET A 1 -13.86 40.54 -25.64
C MET A 1 -13.16 39.99 -24.39
N ASP A 2 -13.52 40.45 -23.23
CA ASP A 2 -12.86 40.01 -22.00
C ASP A 2 -13.33 38.57 -21.68
N LEU A 3 -12.40 37.64 -21.64
CA LEU A 3 -12.65 36.21 -21.46
C LEU A 3 -13.29 35.94 -20.08
N LYS A 4 -12.87 36.70 -19.06
CA LYS A 4 -13.44 36.62 -17.72
C LYS A 4 -14.90 37.05 -17.71
N ALA A 5 -15.19 38.20 -18.32
CA ALA A 5 -16.56 38.70 -18.42
C ALA A 5 -17.47 37.73 -19.17
N ARG A 6 -16.95 36.99 -20.17
CA ARG A 6 -17.72 35.97 -20.88
C ARG A 6 -18.04 34.76 -20.00
N ILE A 7 -17.04 34.26 -19.23
CA ILE A 7 -17.25 33.16 -18.31
C ILE A 7 -18.23 33.53 -17.20
N GLU A 8 -18.11 34.73 -16.64
CA GLU A 8 -19.05 35.26 -15.60
C GLU A 8 -20.48 35.38 -16.16
N SER A 9 -20.63 35.87 -17.39
CA SER A 9 -21.97 35.96 -18.01
C SER A 9 -22.62 34.60 -18.25
N LEU A 10 -21.84 33.59 -18.62
CA LEU A 10 -22.34 32.21 -18.79
C LEU A 10 -22.69 31.56 -17.44
N GLN A 11 -21.90 31.83 -16.40
CA GLN A 11 -22.20 31.37 -15.04
C GLN A 11 -23.48 32.01 -14.49
N ALA A 12 -23.67 33.32 -14.71
CA ALA A 12 -24.88 34.02 -14.33
C ALA A 12 -26.10 33.40 -15.07
N ARG A 13 -26.00 33.20 -16.38
CA ARG A 13 -27.09 32.60 -17.18
C ARG A 13 -27.43 31.19 -16.72
N ARG A 14 -26.41 30.38 -16.37
CA ARG A 14 -26.62 29.05 -15.81
C ARG A 14 -27.40 29.10 -14.49
N ASN A 15 -27.02 30.01 -13.60
CA ASN A 15 -27.70 30.18 -12.30
C ASN A 15 -29.13 30.66 -12.47
N GLU A 16 -29.41 31.55 -13.44
CA GLU A 16 -30.79 31.94 -13.81
C GLU A 16 -31.64 30.74 -14.23
N LEU A 17 -31.12 29.90 -15.13
CA LEU A 17 -31.84 28.72 -15.60
C LEU A 17 -32.11 27.71 -14.48
N TYR A 18 -31.15 27.53 -13.55
CA TYR A 18 -31.40 26.72 -12.36
C TYR A 18 -32.47 27.30 -11.45
N SER A 19 -32.42 28.60 -11.17
CA SER A 19 -33.41 29.24 -10.31
C SER A 19 -34.81 29.26 -10.93
N GLU A 20 -34.89 29.38 -12.26
CA GLU A 20 -36.17 29.29 -13.00
C GLU A 20 -36.75 27.84 -12.91
N ALA A 21 -35.90 26.82 -13.08
CA ALA A 21 -36.34 25.44 -12.95
C ALA A 21 -36.79 25.08 -11.53
N GLU A 22 -36.05 25.53 -10.52
CA GLU A 22 -36.43 25.37 -9.10
C GLU A 22 -37.73 26.11 -8.75
N ALA A 23 -37.94 27.33 -9.28
CA ALA A 23 -39.16 28.10 -9.05
C ALA A 23 -40.39 27.40 -9.62
N ILE A 24 -40.29 26.84 -10.83
CA ILE A 24 -41.37 26.07 -11.45
C ILE A 24 -41.74 24.86 -10.59
N LEU A 25 -40.74 24.12 -10.13
CA LEU A 25 -40.91 22.93 -9.27
C LEU A 25 -41.47 23.30 -7.88
N ALA A 26 -41.06 24.45 -7.32
CA ALA A 26 -41.52 24.92 -6.02
C ALA A 26 -43.01 25.31 -6.07
N VAL A 27 -43.45 26.03 -7.11
CA VAL A 27 -44.84 26.42 -7.30
C VAL A 27 -45.76 25.20 -7.46
N ALA A 28 -45.34 24.18 -8.22
CA ALA A 28 -46.11 22.95 -8.36
C ALA A 28 -46.23 22.18 -7.05
N LYS A 29 -45.11 22.12 -6.26
CA LYS A 29 -45.05 21.47 -4.96
C LYS A 29 -45.88 22.17 -3.89
N GLU A 30 -45.83 23.51 -3.85
CA GLU A 30 -46.63 24.31 -2.89
C GLU A 30 -48.13 24.20 -3.15
N ALA A 31 -48.54 24.07 -4.42
CA ALA A 31 -49.91 23.91 -4.82
C ALA A 31 -50.43 22.44 -4.75
N ASP A 32 -49.55 21.48 -4.35
CA ASP A 32 -49.84 20.04 -4.30
C ASP A 32 -50.53 19.53 -5.56
N ARG A 33 -50.03 19.96 -6.74
CA ARG A 33 -50.57 19.65 -8.07
C ARG A 33 -49.49 19.17 -9.02
N ASP A 34 -49.89 18.44 -10.04
CA ASP A 34 -49.02 18.09 -11.17
C ASP A 34 -48.64 19.35 -11.97
N LEU A 35 -47.48 19.26 -12.67
CA LEU A 35 -47.01 20.32 -13.57
C LEU A 35 -48.02 20.55 -14.72
N THR A 36 -48.32 21.79 -15.00
CA THR A 36 -49.11 22.15 -16.19
C THR A 36 -48.33 21.82 -17.48
N ALA A 37 -49.02 21.73 -18.61
CA ALA A 37 -48.40 21.45 -19.90
C ALA A 37 -47.33 22.49 -20.28
N ASP A 38 -47.58 23.77 -19.95
CA ASP A 38 -46.63 24.86 -20.23
C ASP A 38 -45.41 24.83 -19.30
N GLU A 39 -45.60 24.54 -18.01
CA GLU A 39 -44.52 24.35 -17.03
C GLU A 39 -43.65 23.15 -17.39
N SER A 40 -44.25 22.05 -17.76
CA SER A 40 -43.58 20.84 -18.23
C SER A 40 -42.77 21.10 -19.51
N ALA A 41 -43.33 21.80 -20.48
CA ALA A 41 -42.64 22.18 -21.71
C ALA A 41 -41.43 23.09 -21.43
N ARG A 42 -41.55 24.04 -20.48
CA ARG A 42 -40.46 24.94 -20.10
C ARG A 42 -39.34 24.20 -19.37
N LEU A 43 -39.65 23.27 -18.45
CA LEU A 43 -38.67 22.43 -17.79
C LEU A 43 -37.90 21.55 -18.78
N VAL A 44 -38.60 20.99 -19.75
CA VAL A 44 -37.97 20.21 -20.81
C VAL A 44 -37.08 21.08 -21.71
N ALA A 45 -37.47 22.32 -21.99
CA ALA A 45 -36.60 23.24 -22.73
C ALA A 45 -35.33 23.61 -21.96
N ILE A 46 -35.40 23.75 -20.62
CA ILE A 46 -34.24 24.03 -19.76
C ILE A 46 -33.34 22.80 -19.61
N GLN A 47 -33.91 21.66 -19.27
CA GLN A 47 -33.17 20.46 -18.92
C GLN A 47 -32.87 19.49 -20.09
N GLY A 48 -33.66 19.57 -21.17
CA GLY A 48 -33.61 18.66 -22.30
C GLY A 48 -34.48 17.41 -22.13
N LYS A 49 -34.66 16.65 -23.19
CA LYS A 49 -35.50 15.44 -23.23
C LYS A 49 -34.77 14.14 -22.96
N ASN A 50 -33.48 14.05 -23.34
CA ASN A 50 -32.65 12.84 -23.27
C ASN A 50 -31.16 13.21 -23.13
N GLU A 51 -30.30 12.21 -22.93
CA GLU A 51 -28.83 12.38 -22.88
C GLU A 51 -28.22 13.06 -24.13
N SER A 52 -28.91 13.02 -25.28
CA SER A 52 -28.49 13.67 -26.53
C SER A 52 -29.06 15.08 -26.72
N ASP A 53 -30.12 15.45 -25.97
CA ASP A 53 -30.75 16.77 -26.00
C ASP A 53 -30.73 17.38 -24.59
N LEU A 54 -29.64 18.07 -24.29
CA LEU A 54 -29.34 18.62 -22.97
C LEU A 54 -30.02 19.98 -22.70
N GLY A 55 -30.89 20.44 -23.54
CA GLY A 55 -31.61 21.70 -23.41
C GLY A 55 -30.72 22.94 -23.34
N GLU A 56 -31.31 24.06 -22.87
CA GLU A 56 -30.59 25.33 -22.72
C GLU A 56 -29.45 25.25 -21.71
N LEU A 57 -29.62 24.46 -20.66
CA LEU A 57 -28.66 24.29 -19.58
C LEU A 57 -27.41 23.55 -20.04
N GLY A 58 -27.58 22.47 -20.81
CA GLY A 58 -26.48 21.71 -21.38
C GLY A 58 -25.68 22.49 -22.44
N ALA A 59 -26.35 23.34 -23.21
CA ALA A 59 -25.67 24.22 -24.15
C ALA A 59 -24.79 25.27 -23.43
N VAL A 60 -25.29 25.86 -22.33
CA VAL A 60 -24.53 26.80 -21.51
C VAL A 60 -23.35 26.10 -20.82
N ASP A 61 -23.53 24.88 -20.31
CA ASP A 61 -22.45 24.11 -19.67
C ASP A 61 -21.35 23.69 -20.67
N ALA A 62 -21.75 23.33 -21.89
CA ALA A 62 -20.78 23.02 -22.96
C ALA A 62 -19.95 24.24 -23.35
N ASP A 63 -20.58 25.40 -23.50
CA ASP A 63 -19.88 26.65 -23.79
C ASP A 63 -19.00 27.08 -22.61
N LEU A 64 -19.45 26.91 -21.36
CA LEU A 64 -18.68 27.24 -20.16
C LEU A 64 -17.41 26.38 -20.06
N LYS A 65 -17.52 25.08 -20.28
CA LYS A 65 -16.35 24.16 -20.34
C LYS A 65 -15.37 24.57 -21.44
N LYS A 66 -15.87 24.92 -22.63
CA LYS A 66 -15.04 25.38 -23.75
C LYS A 66 -14.26 26.64 -23.40
N TRP A 67 -14.90 27.64 -22.83
CA TRP A 67 -14.25 28.89 -22.47
C TRP A 67 -13.30 28.77 -21.25
N GLN A 68 -13.62 27.92 -20.29
CA GLN A 68 -12.71 27.58 -19.19
C GLN A 68 -11.44 26.89 -19.71
N HIS A 69 -11.58 25.98 -20.67
CA HIS A 69 -10.41 25.33 -21.28
C HIS A 69 -9.55 26.32 -22.08
N VAL A 70 -10.16 27.31 -22.76
CA VAL A 70 -9.45 28.38 -23.45
C VAL A 70 -8.72 29.29 -22.44
N ALA A 71 -9.37 29.63 -21.33
CA ALA A 71 -8.78 30.43 -20.25
C ALA A 71 -7.55 29.75 -19.66
N ALA A 72 -7.65 28.48 -19.31
CA ALA A 72 -6.55 27.67 -18.80
C ALA A 72 -5.35 27.63 -19.78
N ARG A 73 -5.62 27.45 -21.10
CA ARG A 73 -4.56 27.50 -22.12
C ARG A 73 -3.91 28.86 -22.23
N MET A 74 -4.69 29.95 -22.14
CA MET A 74 -4.15 31.31 -22.16
C MET A 74 -3.32 31.64 -20.94
N GLU A 75 -3.70 31.14 -19.74
CA GLU A 75 -2.89 31.30 -18.52
C GLU A 75 -1.54 30.58 -18.65
N ILE A 76 -1.54 29.34 -19.17
CA ILE A 76 -0.31 28.58 -19.44
C ILE A 76 0.57 29.34 -20.44
N THR A 77 -0.02 29.85 -21.54
CA THR A 77 0.74 30.62 -22.55
C THR A 77 1.25 31.93 -21.98
N ARG A 78 0.50 32.60 -21.12
CA ARG A 78 0.90 33.84 -20.45
C ARG A 78 1.99 33.60 -19.40
N ALA A 79 1.93 32.49 -18.67
CA ALA A 79 2.99 32.07 -17.76
C ALA A 79 4.28 31.73 -18.53
N GLN A 80 4.16 31.06 -19.69
CA GLN A 80 5.30 30.78 -20.57
C GLN A 80 5.89 32.06 -21.21
N ALA A 81 5.04 33.06 -21.53
CA ALA A 81 5.48 34.33 -22.09
C ALA A 81 6.02 35.29 -21.01
N ALA A 82 5.65 35.14 -19.76
CA ALA A 82 6.13 35.88 -18.61
C ALA A 82 7.43 35.31 -18.02
N ALA A 83 7.84 34.10 -18.47
CA ALA A 83 9.14 33.57 -18.12
C ALA A 83 10.22 34.55 -18.64
N PRO A 84 11.20 34.99 -17.80
CA PRO A 84 12.24 35.92 -18.21
C PRO A 84 12.99 35.33 -19.38
N THR A 85 12.99 36.03 -20.52
CA THR A 85 13.86 35.71 -21.66
C THR A 85 15.31 35.76 -21.19
N PRO A 86 16.11 34.69 -21.37
CA PRO A 86 17.52 34.70 -20.97
C PRO A 86 18.23 35.87 -21.65
N ARG A 87 18.88 36.75 -20.86
CA ARG A 87 19.72 37.80 -21.38
C ARG A 87 21.01 37.19 -21.93
N LEU A 88 21.51 37.75 -23.01
CA LEU A 88 22.80 37.34 -23.59
C LEU A 88 23.89 37.58 -22.51
N GLY A 89 24.37 36.54 -21.86
CA GLY A 89 25.32 36.61 -20.72
C GLY A 89 24.87 35.82 -19.47
N ASP A 90 23.60 35.41 -19.39
CA ASP A 90 23.18 34.51 -18.33
C ASP A 90 23.78 33.10 -18.57
N PRO A 91 24.29 32.42 -17.54
CA PRO A 91 24.74 31.05 -17.69
C PRO A 91 23.57 30.19 -18.23
N PRO A 92 23.80 29.28 -19.18
CA PRO A 92 22.75 28.48 -19.77
C PRO A 92 22.05 27.75 -18.66
N GLN A 93 20.75 28.03 -18.50
CA GLN A 93 19.89 27.25 -17.61
C GLN A 93 20.01 25.78 -18.00
N PRO A 94 20.25 24.85 -17.07
CA PRO A 94 20.38 23.44 -17.39
C PRO A 94 19.04 22.93 -17.92
N VAL A 95 18.85 22.94 -19.22
CA VAL A 95 17.68 22.40 -19.87
C VAL A 95 17.80 20.88 -19.81
N VAL A 96 17.33 20.29 -18.72
CA VAL A 96 17.20 18.85 -18.64
C VAL A 96 16.14 18.40 -19.64
N ASN A 97 16.61 17.86 -20.76
CA ASN A 97 15.74 17.45 -21.85
C ASN A 97 15.08 16.10 -21.48
N VAL A 98 13.92 16.14 -20.81
CA VAL A 98 13.14 14.98 -20.35
C VAL A 98 12.89 13.98 -21.50
N LYS A 99 12.91 14.42 -22.77
CA LYS A 99 12.79 13.53 -23.94
C LYS A 99 14.03 12.64 -24.16
N LYS A 100 15.19 13.00 -23.59
CA LYS A 100 16.43 12.25 -23.72
C LYS A 100 16.42 10.97 -22.87
N TYR A 101 15.65 10.95 -21.78
CA TYR A 101 15.56 9.80 -20.90
C TYR A 101 14.51 8.79 -21.40
N ARG A 102 14.96 7.85 -22.24
CA ARG A 102 14.15 6.75 -22.79
C ARG A 102 14.14 5.53 -21.87
N GLY A 103 13.59 5.63 -20.66
CA GLY A 103 13.37 4.49 -19.78
C GLY A 103 11.86 4.16 -19.67
N ASN A 104 11.51 2.87 -19.56
CA ASN A 104 10.20 2.45 -19.12
C ASN A 104 10.17 2.58 -17.59
N ALA A 105 9.45 3.57 -17.10
CA ALA A 105 9.23 3.77 -15.66
C ALA A 105 8.20 2.73 -15.17
N LYS A 106 8.67 1.53 -14.79
CA LYS A 106 7.79 0.44 -14.36
C LYS A 106 7.20 0.66 -12.96
N ASN A 107 7.96 1.31 -12.10
CA ASN A 107 7.64 1.47 -10.67
C ASN A 107 6.96 2.80 -10.34
N PHE A 108 6.82 3.70 -11.30
CA PHE A 108 6.25 5.03 -11.11
C PHE A 108 4.96 5.20 -11.92
N GLU A 109 3.98 5.92 -11.36
CA GLU A 109 2.69 6.17 -12.04
C GLU A 109 2.85 7.10 -13.23
N ASN A 110 3.70 8.13 -13.06
CA ASN A 110 3.96 9.11 -14.10
C ASN A 110 5.43 9.08 -14.52
N ARG A 111 5.67 9.34 -15.80
CA ARG A 111 7.03 9.45 -16.31
C ARG A 111 7.81 10.61 -15.70
N GLN A 112 7.14 11.70 -15.31
CA GLN A 112 7.76 12.85 -14.68
C GLN A 112 8.30 12.47 -13.30
N ASP A 113 7.54 11.72 -12.51
CA ASP A 113 7.94 11.25 -11.18
C ASP A 113 9.17 10.34 -11.25
N ALA A 114 9.25 9.48 -12.29
CA ALA A 114 10.43 8.66 -12.54
C ALA A 114 11.66 9.49 -12.91
N VAL A 115 11.48 10.56 -13.67
CA VAL A 115 12.57 11.49 -14.04
C VAL A 115 13.00 12.28 -12.81
N ASP A 116 12.09 12.79 -12.02
CA ASP A 116 12.39 13.55 -10.80
C ASP A 116 13.11 12.67 -9.77
N ALA A 117 12.66 11.42 -9.57
CA ALA A 117 13.34 10.44 -8.73
C ALA A 117 14.73 10.06 -9.28
N GLY A 118 14.86 9.89 -10.61
CA GLY A 118 16.12 9.59 -11.28
C GLY A 118 17.12 10.74 -11.17
N LEU A 119 16.67 11.97 -11.40
CA LEU A 119 17.52 13.16 -11.25
C LEU A 119 17.91 13.38 -9.78
N PHE A 120 17.02 13.08 -8.82
CA PHE A 120 17.38 13.10 -7.42
C PHE A 120 18.45 12.04 -7.10
N CYS A 121 18.30 10.81 -7.57
CA CYS A 121 19.32 9.76 -7.41
C CYS A 121 20.65 10.18 -8.05
N ALA A 122 20.63 10.75 -9.25
CA ALA A 122 21.83 11.26 -9.92
C ALA A 122 22.47 12.44 -9.17
N ALA A 123 21.68 13.35 -8.64
CA ALA A 123 22.18 14.47 -7.83
C ALA A 123 22.77 13.94 -6.50
N ALA A 124 22.08 13.01 -5.85
CA ALA A 124 22.49 12.45 -4.57
C ALA A 124 23.68 11.50 -4.69
N ILE A 125 23.75 10.70 -5.79
CA ILE A 125 24.75 9.65 -5.99
C ILE A 125 25.99 10.21 -6.72
N TYR A 126 25.79 11.00 -7.78
CA TYR A 126 26.92 11.45 -8.62
C TYR A 126 27.32 12.89 -8.37
N GLY A 127 26.58 13.64 -7.55
CA GLY A 127 26.82 15.09 -7.41
C GLY A 127 26.70 15.85 -8.74
N HIS A 128 25.94 15.31 -9.71
CA HIS A 128 25.80 15.87 -11.04
C HIS A 128 25.18 17.25 -10.98
N LYS A 129 25.97 18.30 -11.26
CA LYS A 129 25.55 19.70 -11.10
C LYS A 129 24.20 20.02 -11.76
N PRO A 130 23.97 19.67 -13.05
CA PRO A 130 22.67 19.95 -13.68
C PRO A 130 21.48 19.27 -12.99
N SER A 131 21.68 18.09 -12.39
CA SER A 131 20.65 17.39 -11.63
C SER A 131 20.44 18.02 -10.25
N MET A 132 21.51 18.51 -9.62
CA MET A 132 21.43 19.26 -8.36
C MET A 132 20.69 20.58 -8.54
N ASP A 133 21.03 21.34 -9.58
CA ASP A 133 20.35 22.61 -9.91
C ASP A 133 18.87 22.37 -10.18
N TYR A 134 18.54 21.34 -10.97
CA TYR A 134 17.15 20.94 -11.23
C TYR A 134 16.39 20.58 -9.95
N CYS A 135 17.00 19.78 -9.08
CA CYS A 135 16.37 19.37 -7.82
C CYS A 135 16.21 20.55 -6.85
N GLN A 136 17.14 21.52 -6.85
CA GLN A 136 17.01 22.75 -6.07
C GLN A 136 15.89 23.64 -6.59
N ASP A 137 15.81 23.85 -7.91
CA ASP A 137 14.75 24.65 -8.54
C ASP A 137 13.34 24.06 -8.31
N LYS A 138 13.26 22.75 -8.23
CA LYS A 138 12.00 22.01 -7.95
C LYS A 138 11.72 21.87 -6.45
N GLY A 139 12.62 22.26 -5.56
CA GLY A 139 12.48 22.06 -4.12
C GLY A 139 12.56 20.59 -3.68
N LEU A 140 13.10 19.70 -4.53
CA LEU A 140 13.28 18.28 -4.23
C LEU A 140 14.50 18.04 -3.34
N ILE A 141 15.43 18.97 -3.27
CA ILE A 141 16.56 18.99 -2.34
C ILE A 141 16.37 20.17 -1.42
N VAL A 142 16.00 19.91 -0.19
CA VAL A 142 16.04 20.94 0.86
C VAL A 142 17.45 20.93 1.44
N ASN A 143 18.26 21.90 1.03
CA ASN A 143 19.52 22.19 1.71
C ASN A 143 19.22 22.65 3.12
N ALA A 144 19.13 21.73 4.05
CA ALA A 144 19.21 22.04 5.48
C ALA A 144 20.68 22.29 5.82
N HIS A 145 21.08 23.58 5.57
CA HIS A 145 22.17 24.21 5.42
C HIS A 145 22.78 24.99 6.33
N SER A 146 23.69 25.39 6.31
CA SER A 146 24.37 26.63 6.45
C SER A 146 25.63 26.62 5.59
N VAL A 147 25.88 27.72 4.97
CA VAL A 147 27.10 28.00 4.22
C VAL A 147 28.27 27.70 5.15
N GLY A 148 28.94 26.54 4.99
CA GLY A 148 30.14 26.21 5.75
C GLY A 148 30.29 24.77 6.28
N ASP A 149 29.23 23.97 6.37
CA ASP A 149 29.34 22.60 6.87
C ASP A 149 28.65 21.60 5.95
N SER A 150 29.41 21.07 4.99
CA SER A 150 28.97 19.99 4.08
C SER A 150 28.82 18.61 4.78
N THR A 151 29.05 18.54 6.09
CA THR A 151 29.09 17.28 6.85
C THR A 151 27.77 16.88 7.51
N LYS A 152 26.70 17.67 7.42
CA LYS A 152 25.41 17.39 8.08
C LYS A 152 24.15 17.53 7.20
N GLY A 153 24.30 17.74 5.91
CA GLY A 153 23.17 17.85 4.98
C GLY A 153 22.74 16.50 4.43
N GLY A 154 21.80 15.83 5.10
CA GLY A 154 21.12 14.69 4.50
C GLY A 154 20.18 15.17 3.39
N TYR A 155 20.25 14.57 2.21
CA TYR A 155 19.27 14.78 1.14
C TYR A 155 17.91 14.25 1.58
N VAL A 156 16.87 15.07 1.44
CA VAL A 156 15.48 14.62 1.68
C VAL A 156 14.98 13.96 0.41
N VAL A 157 14.47 12.75 0.53
CA VAL A 157 13.96 11.96 -0.60
C VAL A 157 12.70 12.60 -1.16
N PRO A 158 12.55 12.70 -2.50
CA PRO A 158 11.31 13.15 -3.12
C PRO A 158 10.14 12.23 -2.79
N GLU A 159 8.96 12.83 -2.51
CA GLU A 159 7.71 12.07 -2.23
C GLU A 159 7.39 10.99 -3.28
N PRO A 160 7.57 11.21 -4.61
CA PRO A 160 7.30 10.18 -5.61
C PRO A 160 8.16 8.93 -5.46
N LEU A 161 9.43 9.07 -5.05
CA LEU A 161 10.32 7.93 -4.83
C LEU A 161 9.91 7.16 -3.55
N GLU A 162 9.61 7.86 -2.47
CA GLU A 162 9.13 7.27 -1.23
C GLU A 162 7.81 6.50 -1.47
N ALA A 163 6.85 7.11 -2.16
CA ALA A 163 5.57 6.49 -2.50
C ALA A 163 5.73 5.24 -3.38
N SER A 164 6.65 5.25 -4.35
CA SER A 164 6.91 4.09 -5.20
C SER A 164 7.47 2.91 -4.41
N ILE A 165 8.36 3.16 -3.46
CA ILE A 165 8.96 2.12 -2.61
C ILE A 165 7.92 1.54 -1.67
N ILE A 166 7.10 2.37 -1.01
CA ILE A 166 6.03 1.90 -0.11
C ILE A 166 5.07 1.00 -0.87
N ARG A 167 4.64 1.41 -2.07
CA ARG A 167 3.75 0.59 -2.93
C ARG A 167 4.40 -0.75 -3.29
N LEU A 168 5.68 -0.76 -3.64
CA LEU A 168 6.40 -1.99 -3.97
C LEU A 168 6.56 -2.92 -2.74
N VAL A 169 6.77 -2.36 -1.54
CA VAL A 169 6.80 -3.13 -0.30
C VAL A 169 5.43 -3.77 -0.02
N GLU A 170 4.34 -3.02 -0.21
CA GLU A 170 2.97 -3.52 -0.04
C GLU A 170 2.61 -4.61 -1.07
N ASP A 171 3.06 -4.45 -2.32
CA ASP A 171 2.82 -5.44 -3.37
C ASP A 171 3.61 -6.74 -3.17
N ARG A 172 4.81 -6.66 -2.59
CA ARG A 172 5.71 -7.81 -2.42
C ARG A 172 5.63 -8.44 -1.05
N GLY A 173 5.37 -7.66 0.00
CA GLY A 173 5.21 -8.12 1.37
C GLY A 173 3.88 -8.86 1.56
N VAL A 174 3.95 -10.12 2.03
CA VAL A 174 2.75 -10.92 2.31
C VAL A 174 2.16 -10.54 3.66
N PHE A 175 3.00 -10.34 4.67
CA PHE A 175 2.53 -10.05 6.02
C PHE A 175 1.81 -8.69 6.10
N ARG A 176 2.42 -7.61 5.61
CA ARG A 176 1.80 -6.27 5.60
C ARG A 176 0.48 -6.23 4.82
N ARG A 177 0.42 -6.93 3.68
CA ARG A 177 -0.76 -6.95 2.80
C ARG A 177 -1.99 -7.60 3.45
N PHE A 178 -1.79 -8.59 4.30
CA PHE A 178 -2.88 -9.38 4.86
C PHE A 178 -3.08 -9.20 6.37
N ALA A 179 -2.13 -8.64 7.11
CA ALA A 179 -2.30 -8.23 8.48
C ALA A 179 -3.09 -6.91 8.58
N ARG A 180 -3.63 -6.63 9.76
CA ARG A 180 -4.27 -5.34 10.02
C ARG A 180 -3.21 -4.25 10.16
N VAL A 181 -3.15 -3.33 9.21
CA VAL A 181 -2.22 -2.18 9.27
C VAL A 181 -2.79 -1.08 10.15
N TYR A 182 -2.00 -0.59 11.10
CA TYR A 182 -2.32 0.51 11.99
C TYR A 182 -1.29 1.63 11.87
N PRO A 183 -1.67 2.85 11.42
CA PRO A 183 -0.74 3.98 11.33
C PRO A 183 -0.42 4.52 12.74
N MET A 184 0.86 4.56 13.10
CA MET A 184 1.32 5.01 14.42
C MET A 184 1.75 6.48 14.38
N GLY A 185 1.08 7.36 15.13
CA GLY A 185 1.48 8.77 15.29
C GLY A 185 2.66 8.97 16.26
N SER A 186 2.94 8.01 17.15
CA SER A 186 4.01 8.06 18.16
C SER A 186 4.88 6.81 18.13
N SER A 187 5.99 6.81 18.91
CA SER A 187 6.90 5.65 19.01
C SER A 187 6.29 4.44 19.72
N SER A 188 5.28 4.67 20.52
CA SER A 188 4.52 3.62 21.20
C SER A 188 3.05 3.97 21.15
N VAL A 189 2.21 2.98 20.85
CA VAL A 189 0.75 3.11 20.81
C VAL A 189 0.14 1.92 21.53
N LEU A 190 -0.88 2.21 22.35
CA LEU A 190 -1.70 1.23 23.03
C LEU A 190 -3.06 1.18 22.36
N ILE A 191 -3.42 0.04 21.79
CA ILE A 191 -4.71 -0.18 21.13
C ILE A 191 -5.58 -1.03 22.04
N PRO A 192 -6.73 -0.52 22.53
CA PRO A 192 -7.63 -1.33 23.34
C PRO A 192 -8.25 -2.44 22.48
N ARG A 193 -8.30 -3.65 23.01
CA ARG A 193 -8.99 -4.79 22.42
C ARG A 193 -9.92 -5.44 23.44
N ARG A 194 -10.94 -6.11 22.94
CA ARG A 194 -11.85 -6.91 23.74
C ARG A 194 -11.18 -8.25 24.07
N ALA A 195 -10.95 -8.53 25.34
CA ALA A 195 -10.35 -9.78 25.82
C ALA A 195 -11.40 -10.80 26.27
N GLY A 196 -12.63 -10.40 26.57
CA GLY A 196 -13.73 -11.27 26.94
C GLY A 196 -15.08 -10.63 26.68
N GLY A 197 -16.09 -11.44 26.41
CA GLY A 197 -17.47 -11.00 26.17
C GLY A 197 -18.36 -11.24 27.38
N PHE A 198 -19.60 -10.78 27.28
CA PHE A 198 -20.63 -11.11 28.22
C PHE A 198 -21.01 -12.60 28.10
N THR A 199 -21.26 -13.22 29.24
CA THR A 199 -21.82 -14.57 29.32
C THR A 199 -23.34 -14.47 29.43
N SER A 200 -24.05 -15.07 28.49
CA SER A 200 -25.52 -15.15 28.51
C SER A 200 -25.94 -16.52 29.07
N TYR A 201 -26.92 -16.53 29.93
CA TYR A 201 -27.52 -17.73 30.46
C TYR A 201 -29.04 -17.55 30.67
N PHE A 202 -29.76 -18.66 30.69
CA PHE A 202 -31.18 -18.63 30.95
C PHE A 202 -31.41 -18.53 32.47
N VAL A 203 -32.27 -17.61 32.88
CA VAL A 203 -32.60 -17.37 34.27
C VAL A 203 -34.04 -17.87 34.53
N GLY A 204 -34.23 -18.59 35.62
CA GLY A 204 -35.56 -19.03 36.05
C GLY A 204 -36.42 -17.86 36.56
N GLU A 205 -37.72 -18.13 36.73
CA GLU A 205 -38.63 -17.15 37.30
C GLU A 205 -38.24 -16.89 38.76
N ASN A 206 -37.97 -15.60 39.11
CA ASN A 206 -37.47 -15.13 40.41
C ASN A 206 -36.01 -15.48 40.76
N ASP A 207 -35.18 -15.93 39.82
CA ASP A 207 -33.75 -16.11 40.01
C ASP A 207 -32.97 -14.80 39.80
N GLU A 208 -31.87 -14.64 40.54
CA GLU A 208 -31.02 -13.47 40.43
C GLU A 208 -30.17 -13.52 39.16
N ILE A 209 -30.16 -12.44 38.37
CA ILE A 209 -29.32 -12.28 37.19
C ILE A 209 -27.89 -11.96 37.66
N THR A 210 -26.97 -12.90 37.42
CA THR A 210 -25.54 -12.69 37.71
C THR A 210 -24.91 -11.73 36.71
N ALA A 211 -24.28 -10.67 37.19
CA ALA A 211 -23.58 -9.72 36.30
C ALA A 211 -22.35 -10.40 35.67
N SER A 212 -22.15 -10.15 34.38
CA SER A 212 -20.95 -10.54 33.67
C SER A 212 -20.27 -9.29 33.10
N ASP A 213 -18.97 -9.14 33.36
CA ASP A 213 -18.21 -7.97 32.93
C ASP A 213 -17.46 -8.24 31.64
N MET A 214 -17.44 -7.24 30.75
CA MET A 214 -16.59 -7.24 29.55
C MET A 214 -15.14 -6.95 29.99
N LYS A 215 -14.22 -7.79 29.58
CA LYS A 215 -12.79 -7.60 29.81
C LYS A 215 -12.14 -6.94 28.61
N PHE A 216 -11.35 -5.90 28.90
CA PHE A 216 -10.51 -5.22 27.91
C PHE A 216 -9.04 -5.54 28.17
N ASP A 217 -8.28 -5.68 27.10
CA ASP A 217 -6.84 -5.82 27.09
C ASP A 217 -6.26 -4.75 26.15
N GLN A 218 -4.95 -4.62 26.09
CA GLN A 218 -4.27 -3.61 25.28
C GLN A 218 -3.21 -4.28 24.39
N ILE A 219 -3.26 -3.95 23.10
CA ILE A 219 -2.20 -4.29 22.16
C ILE A 219 -1.18 -3.16 22.23
N LYS A 220 0.03 -3.45 22.68
CA LYS A 220 1.15 -2.50 22.69
C LYS A 220 1.96 -2.64 21.42
N LEU A 221 2.12 -1.55 20.68
CA LEU A 221 3.01 -1.43 19.52
C LEU A 221 4.15 -0.48 19.86
N GLU A 222 5.39 -0.89 19.61
CA GLU A 222 6.61 -0.10 19.85
C GLU A 222 7.46 -0.06 18.58
N ALA A 223 7.37 1.03 17.83
CA ALA A 223 8.04 1.16 16.54
C ALA A 223 9.56 0.98 16.64
N LYS A 224 10.08 -0.10 16.10
CA LYS A 224 11.51 -0.39 15.96
C LYS A 224 12.03 0.18 14.65
N LYS A 225 13.33 0.48 14.60
CA LYS A 225 14.00 1.02 13.42
C LYS A 225 14.65 -0.12 12.64
N LEU A 226 14.21 -0.31 11.41
CA LEU A 226 14.88 -1.12 10.41
C LEU A 226 15.77 -0.20 9.55
N GLY A 227 16.93 -0.64 9.15
CA GLY A 227 17.85 0.13 8.31
C GLY A 227 18.63 -0.77 7.36
N VAL A 228 18.78 -0.30 6.13
CA VAL A 228 19.60 -0.89 5.08
C VAL A 228 20.62 0.14 4.65
N LEU A 229 21.86 -0.26 4.47
CA LEU A 229 22.93 0.56 3.92
C LEU A 229 23.53 -0.17 2.71
N THR A 230 23.57 0.51 1.59
CA THR A 230 24.24 0.03 0.37
C THR A 230 25.22 1.06 -0.14
N GLN A 231 26.19 0.62 -0.95
CA GLN A 231 27.12 1.51 -1.62
C GLN A 231 26.93 1.41 -3.13
N VAL A 232 27.02 2.55 -3.80
CA VAL A 232 26.94 2.66 -5.26
C VAL A 232 28.21 3.34 -5.74
N SER A 233 28.87 2.77 -6.78
CA SER A 233 30.05 3.36 -7.37
C SER A 233 29.70 4.65 -8.11
N SER A 234 30.61 5.63 -8.06
CA SER A 234 30.49 6.90 -8.80
C SER A 234 30.61 6.72 -10.33
N GLU A 235 31.17 5.60 -10.80
CA GLU A 235 31.37 5.32 -12.23
C GLU A 235 30.12 4.76 -12.93
N LEU A 236 28.98 4.59 -12.24
CA LEU A 236 27.75 4.12 -12.87
C LEU A 236 27.20 5.18 -13.83
N ASP A 237 27.03 4.78 -15.06
CA ASP A 237 26.85 5.59 -16.26
C ASP A 237 25.72 6.64 -16.14
N GLU A 238 26.01 7.89 -16.49
CA GLU A 238 25.06 9.03 -16.48
C GLU A 238 23.84 8.82 -17.41
N ASP A 239 23.93 7.91 -18.36
CA ASP A 239 22.83 7.60 -19.31
C ASP A 239 21.69 6.74 -18.70
N ALA A 240 21.90 6.16 -17.51
CA ALA A 240 20.98 5.22 -16.87
C ALA A 240 20.14 5.81 -15.70
N ILE A 241 19.98 7.13 -15.64
CA ILE A 241 19.38 7.83 -14.47
C ILE A 241 18.00 7.26 -14.06
N VAL A 242 17.10 7.03 -15.00
CA VAL A 242 15.75 6.48 -14.71
C VAL A 242 15.84 5.00 -14.30
N ALA A 243 16.72 4.23 -14.95
CA ALA A 243 16.94 2.82 -14.62
C ALA A 243 17.55 2.67 -13.21
N LEU A 244 18.38 3.62 -12.78
CA LEU A 244 18.95 3.64 -11.44
C LEU A 244 17.87 3.87 -10.36
N ALA A 245 16.94 4.80 -10.58
CA ALA A 245 15.83 5.03 -9.64
C ALA A 245 14.94 3.80 -9.50
N ASP A 246 14.61 3.15 -10.62
CA ASP A 246 13.84 1.90 -10.62
C ASP A 246 14.58 0.76 -9.91
N LEU A 247 15.90 0.64 -10.12
CA LEU A 247 16.73 -0.36 -9.47
C LEU A 247 16.79 -0.13 -7.96
N VAL A 248 17.13 1.08 -7.54
CA VAL A 248 17.25 1.44 -6.12
C VAL A 248 15.91 1.24 -5.40
N SER A 249 14.80 1.71 -5.99
CA SER A 249 13.48 1.54 -5.39
C SER A 249 13.09 0.07 -5.26
N THR A 250 13.39 -0.75 -6.28
CA THR A 250 13.10 -2.18 -6.27
C THR A 250 13.91 -2.93 -5.21
N GLU A 251 15.21 -2.68 -5.12
CA GLU A 251 16.10 -3.37 -4.17
C GLU A 251 15.77 -3.01 -2.71
N PHE A 252 15.51 -1.73 -2.42
CA PHE A 252 15.07 -1.33 -1.09
C PHE A 252 13.73 -1.96 -0.72
N ALA A 253 12.75 -1.92 -1.64
CA ALA A 253 11.43 -2.51 -1.42
C ALA A 253 11.51 -4.02 -1.17
N LEU A 254 12.33 -4.75 -1.94
CA LEU A 254 12.56 -6.19 -1.73
C LEU A 254 13.14 -6.47 -0.35
N SER A 255 14.20 -5.74 0.02
CA SER A 255 14.89 -5.93 1.30
C SER A 255 13.98 -5.64 2.50
N PHE A 256 13.18 -4.57 2.44
CA PHE A 256 12.23 -4.23 3.50
C PHE A 256 11.08 -5.23 3.58
N ALA A 257 10.45 -5.58 2.43
CA ALA A 257 9.35 -6.55 2.39
C ALA A 257 9.77 -7.93 2.92
N GLU A 258 10.96 -8.41 2.53
CA GLU A 258 11.49 -9.67 3.03
C GLU A 258 11.70 -9.64 4.55
N LYS A 259 12.26 -8.54 5.07
CA LYS A 259 12.52 -8.42 6.51
C LYS A 259 11.25 -8.26 7.32
N GLU A 260 10.25 -7.54 6.82
CA GLU A 260 8.92 -7.46 7.44
C GLU A 260 8.25 -8.84 7.51
N ASP A 261 8.27 -9.59 6.40
CA ASP A 261 7.74 -10.94 6.36
C ASP A 261 8.50 -11.88 7.32
N GLN A 262 9.84 -11.80 7.37
CA GLN A 262 10.65 -12.55 8.32
C GLN A 262 10.26 -12.24 9.77
N CYS A 263 10.10 -10.96 10.13
CA CYS A 263 9.69 -10.55 11.46
C CYS A 263 8.26 -11.04 11.78
N GLY A 264 7.34 -10.97 10.82
CA GLY A 264 5.94 -11.35 10.99
C GLY A 264 5.73 -12.86 11.16
N PHE A 265 6.36 -13.66 10.31
CA PHE A 265 6.21 -15.12 10.34
C PHE A 265 7.17 -15.80 11.31
N ASN A 266 8.47 -15.43 11.29
CA ASN A 266 9.54 -16.14 12.00
C ASN A 266 10.07 -15.43 13.25
N GLY A 267 9.57 -14.22 13.57
CA GLY A 267 10.02 -13.45 14.73
C GLY A 267 10.04 -14.27 16.02
N ASP A 268 11.16 -14.28 16.71
CA ASP A 268 11.36 -15.02 17.96
C ASP A 268 11.66 -14.14 19.19
N GLY A 269 11.56 -12.82 19.03
CA GLY A 269 11.85 -11.86 20.08
C GLY A 269 13.34 -11.54 20.23
N THR A 270 14.23 -12.12 19.41
CA THR A 270 15.66 -11.80 19.44
C THR A 270 15.97 -10.48 18.72
N SER A 271 17.20 -9.99 18.92
CA SER A 271 17.71 -8.80 18.23
C SER A 271 17.75 -8.94 16.70
N THR A 272 17.84 -10.17 16.19
CA THR A 272 17.79 -10.47 14.74
C THR A 272 16.50 -10.00 14.10
N TYR A 273 15.38 -10.05 14.84
CA TYR A 273 14.06 -9.60 14.44
C TYR A 273 13.65 -8.30 15.16
N GLY A 274 14.61 -7.49 15.63
CA GLY A 274 14.35 -6.24 16.32
C GLY A 274 13.56 -6.38 17.65
N GLY A 275 13.55 -7.58 18.24
CA GLY A 275 12.78 -7.88 19.44
C GLY A 275 11.29 -8.14 19.16
N MET A 276 10.88 -8.27 17.91
CA MET A 276 9.49 -8.58 17.52
C MET A 276 9.21 -10.07 17.65
N VAL A 277 8.00 -10.39 18.13
CA VAL A 277 7.51 -11.76 18.26
C VAL A 277 6.48 -12.02 17.17
N GLY A 278 6.88 -12.77 16.15
CA GLY A 278 6.04 -13.17 15.03
C GLY A 278 5.18 -14.42 15.32
N LEU A 279 4.49 -14.89 14.30
CA LEU A 279 3.56 -16.03 14.41
C LEU A 279 4.23 -17.28 14.98
N LYS A 280 5.45 -17.61 14.54
CA LYS A 280 6.17 -18.82 14.98
C LYS A 280 6.27 -18.95 16.49
N SER A 281 6.54 -17.85 17.17
CA SER A 281 6.79 -17.84 18.62
C SER A 281 5.61 -17.34 19.44
N ALA A 282 4.65 -16.67 18.80
CA ALA A 282 3.50 -16.09 19.47
C ALA A 282 2.35 -17.08 19.63
N LEU A 283 2.14 -18.00 18.67
CA LEU A 283 1.01 -18.91 18.68
C LEU A 283 1.07 -19.88 19.86
N ALA A 284 -0.05 -20.03 20.54
CA ALA A 284 -0.19 -20.98 21.64
C ALA A 284 -0.29 -22.44 21.11
N ALA A 285 -0.04 -23.41 21.97
CA ALA A 285 -0.06 -24.84 21.59
C ALA A 285 -1.38 -25.30 20.96
N GLY A 286 -2.52 -24.75 21.38
CA GLY A 286 -3.82 -25.00 20.76
C GLY A 286 -3.90 -24.59 19.29
N SER A 287 -3.14 -23.54 18.90
CA SER A 287 -3.05 -23.03 17.54
C SER A 287 -2.00 -23.75 16.67
N VAL A 288 -1.36 -24.80 17.17
CA VAL A 288 -0.37 -25.60 16.41
C VAL A 288 -0.96 -26.96 16.10
N ALA A 289 -1.06 -27.29 14.81
CA ALA A 289 -1.42 -28.60 14.31
C ALA A 289 -0.13 -29.37 14.03
N LYS A 290 0.20 -30.37 14.85
CA LYS A 290 1.36 -31.23 14.63
C LYS A 290 1.00 -32.39 13.73
N THR A 291 1.83 -32.72 12.75
CA THR A 291 1.65 -33.91 11.92
C THR A 291 1.96 -35.17 12.74
N ALA A 292 1.34 -36.29 12.38
CA ALA A 292 1.53 -37.51 13.15
C ALA A 292 2.92 -38.17 12.98
N SER A 293 3.51 -38.07 11.79
CA SER A 293 4.81 -38.67 11.46
C SER A 293 5.43 -38.13 10.17
N SER A 294 5.05 -36.94 9.75
CA SER A 294 5.50 -36.35 8.49
C SER A 294 6.67 -35.40 8.75
N THR A 295 7.89 -35.82 8.43
CA THR A 295 9.10 -34.99 8.58
C THR A 295 9.46 -34.18 7.32
N THR A 296 8.78 -34.43 6.19
CA THR A 296 9.06 -33.76 4.90
C THR A 296 7.75 -33.36 4.23
N PHE A 297 7.79 -32.38 3.32
CA PHE A 297 6.63 -32.01 2.50
C PHE A 297 6.05 -33.19 1.71
N ALA A 298 6.91 -34.06 1.21
CA ALA A 298 6.48 -35.23 0.42
C ALA A 298 5.78 -36.31 1.27
N ALA A 299 5.99 -36.36 2.58
CA ALA A 299 5.34 -37.29 3.49
C ALA A 299 3.98 -36.80 3.98
N MET A 300 3.66 -35.50 3.88
CA MET A 300 2.39 -34.93 4.34
C MET A 300 1.20 -35.60 3.66
N VAL A 301 0.16 -35.84 4.45
CA VAL A 301 -1.13 -36.41 4.02
C VAL A 301 -2.26 -35.39 4.16
N ILE A 302 -3.38 -35.64 3.51
CA ILE A 302 -4.51 -34.72 3.53
C ILE A 302 -5.04 -34.47 4.95
N ALA A 303 -4.98 -35.50 5.80
CA ALA A 303 -5.40 -35.44 7.21
C ALA A 303 -4.63 -34.39 8.02
N ASP A 304 -3.36 -34.12 7.69
CA ASP A 304 -2.55 -33.08 8.35
C ASP A 304 -3.13 -31.67 8.09
N PHE A 305 -3.62 -31.44 6.88
CA PHE A 305 -4.25 -30.18 6.49
C PHE A 305 -5.67 -30.08 7.04
N GLU A 306 -6.44 -31.16 7.00
CA GLU A 306 -7.77 -31.22 7.58
C GLU A 306 -7.75 -30.99 9.10
N ALA A 307 -6.73 -31.48 9.79
CA ALA A 307 -6.51 -31.20 11.21
C ALA A 307 -6.29 -29.70 11.49
N ALA A 308 -5.58 -29.01 10.61
CA ALA A 308 -5.40 -27.56 10.73
C ALA A 308 -6.71 -26.80 10.48
N VAL A 309 -7.48 -27.20 9.46
CA VAL A 309 -8.80 -26.60 9.16
C VAL A 309 -9.78 -26.86 10.30
N ALA A 310 -9.81 -28.08 10.86
CA ALA A 310 -10.70 -28.44 11.96
C ALA A 310 -10.40 -27.69 13.26
N LYS A 311 -9.14 -27.29 13.49
CA LYS A 311 -8.75 -26.49 14.65
C LYS A 311 -9.19 -25.03 14.57
N LEU A 312 -9.43 -24.49 13.37
CA LEU A 312 -9.75 -23.07 13.19
C LEU A 312 -11.16 -22.77 13.72
N PRO A 313 -11.32 -21.88 14.71
CA PRO A 313 -12.63 -21.47 15.19
C PRO A 313 -13.41 -20.69 14.13
N GLN A 314 -14.72 -20.84 14.13
CA GLN A 314 -15.63 -20.12 13.23
C GLN A 314 -15.93 -18.72 13.81
N PHE A 315 -15.07 -17.75 13.54
CA PHE A 315 -15.32 -16.35 13.89
C PHE A 315 -16.18 -15.65 12.82
N PRO A 316 -17.12 -14.77 13.20
CA PRO A 316 -17.85 -13.96 12.24
C PRO A 316 -16.90 -13.09 11.41
N GLY A 317 -17.01 -13.17 10.08
CA GLY A 317 -16.21 -12.36 9.16
C GLY A 317 -14.78 -12.85 8.91
N ILE A 318 -14.42 -14.07 9.37
CA ILE A 318 -13.12 -14.66 9.08
C ILE A 318 -12.96 -14.98 7.58
N SER A 319 -11.78 -14.63 7.03
CA SER A 319 -11.39 -14.91 5.65
C SER A 319 -10.11 -15.75 5.61
N PRO A 320 -10.21 -17.07 5.90
CA PRO A 320 -9.04 -17.92 6.03
C PRO A 320 -8.33 -18.15 4.70
N ALA A 321 -7.01 -18.19 4.76
CA ALA A 321 -6.13 -18.50 3.64
C ALA A 321 -4.94 -19.36 4.09
N TRP A 322 -4.37 -20.09 3.15
CA TRP A 322 -3.12 -20.81 3.34
C TRP A 322 -1.93 -19.89 3.08
N TYR A 323 -0.95 -19.91 3.96
CA TYR A 323 0.34 -19.26 3.77
C TYR A 323 1.42 -20.33 3.75
N VAL A 324 2.11 -20.50 2.62
CA VAL A 324 3.02 -21.60 2.38
C VAL A 324 4.14 -21.17 1.43
N SER A 325 5.29 -21.85 1.49
CA SER A 325 6.34 -21.66 0.50
C SER A 325 5.99 -22.33 -0.85
N SER A 326 6.65 -21.93 -1.93
CA SER A 326 6.45 -22.55 -3.24
C SER A 326 6.76 -24.07 -3.20
N ALA A 327 7.85 -24.48 -2.54
CA ALA A 327 8.15 -25.90 -2.36
C ALA A 327 7.09 -26.63 -1.53
N GLY A 328 6.63 -26.01 -0.44
CA GLY A 328 5.54 -26.55 0.39
C GLY A 328 4.28 -26.80 -0.43
N TYR A 329 3.87 -25.83 -1.27
CA TYR A 329 2.71 -26.01 -2.12
C TYR A 329 2.89 -27.16 -3.12
N HIS A 330 3.96 -27.14 -3.91
CA HIS A 330 4.14 -28.11 -5.00
C HIS A 330 4.47 -29.52 -4.52
N LEU A 331 5.25 -29.65 -3.44
CA LEU A 331 5.64 -30.97 -2.90
C LEU A 331 4.56 -31.63 -2.01
N SER A 332 3.63 -30.82 -1.45
CA SER A 332 2.53 -31.37 -0.61
C SER A 332 1.17 -31.15 -1.22
N MET A 333 0.64 -29.91 -1.24
CA MET A 333 -0.73 -29.59 -1.60
C MET A 333 -1.07 -29.97 -3.04
N ALA A 334 -0.26 -29.55 -4.02
CA ALA A 334 -0.49 -29.86 -5.43
C ALA A 334 -0.41 -31.37 -5.69
N ARG A 335 0.56 -32.07 -5.08
CA ARG A 335 0.69 -33.52 -5.17
C ARG A 335 -0.58 -34.23 -4.66
N LEU A 336 -1.13 -33.80 -3.53
CA LEU A 336 -2.34 -34.37 -2.95
C LEU A 336 -3.58 -34.08 -3.82
N GLN A 337 -3.69 -32.87 -4.40
CA GLN A 337 -4.74 -32.55 -5.34
C GLN A 337 -4.72 -33.44 -6.58
N PHE A 338 -3.53 -33.67 -7.18
CA PHE A 338 -3.37 -34.59 -8.30
C PHE A 338 -3.72 -36.03 -7.94
N ALA A 339 -3.28 -36.52 -6.79
CA ALA A 339 -3.57 -37.86 -6.32
C ALA A 339 -5.07 -38.09 -6.09
N ALA A 340 -5.80 -37.06 -5.69
CA ALA A 340 -7.27 -37.09 -5.53
C ALA A 340 -8.05 -36.95 -6.84
N GLY A 341 -7.39 -36.91 -8.00
CA GLY A 341 -8.04 -36.73 -9.32
C GLY A 341 -8.48 -35.31 -9.58
N GLY A 342 -8.02 -34.33 -8.82
CA GLY A 342 -8.30 -32.91 -9.03
C GLY A 342 -7.63 -32.42 -10.31
N ASN A 343 -8.40 -31.85 -11.21
CA ASN A 343 -7.91 -31.29 -12.46
C ASN A 343 -7.54 -29.83 -12.23
N MET A 344 -6.27 -29.47 -12.41
CA MET A 344 -5.80 -28.07 -12.32
C MET A 344 -6.29 -27.16 -13.48
N VAL A 345 -7.15 -27.68 -14.36
CA VAL A 345 -7.58 -26.97 -15.57
C VAL A 345 -8.79 -26.06 -15.33
N ASP A 346 -9.25 -25.90 -14.11
CA ASP A 346 -10.49 -25.17 -13.79
C ASP A 346 -10.45 -23.64 -13.96
N ASN A 347 -9.38 -23.06 -14.50
CA ASN A 347 -9.32 -21.60 -14.69
C ASN A 347 -8.88 -21.17 -16.10
N LEU A 348 -9.62 -21.63 -17.11
CA LEU A 348 -9.43 -21.14 -18.50
C LEU A 348 -9.99 -19.72 -18.70
N ALA A 349 -10.73 -19.15 -17.75
CA ALA A 349 -11.48 -17.89 -17.92
C ALA A 349 -11.14 -16.79 -16.89
N GLY A 350 -10.11 -16.92 -16.07
CA GLY A 350 -9.74 -15.90 -15.08
C GLY A 350 -8.32 -16.08 -14.56
N SER A 351 -7.77 -15.07 -13.86
CA SER A 351 -6.49 -15.21 -13.15
C SER A 351 -6.57 -16.40 -12.20
N PRO A 352 -5.71 -17.43 -12.32
CA PRO A 352 -5.79 -18.62 -11.50
C PRO A 352 -5.50 -18.27 -10.05
N GLN A 353 -6.53 -18.16 -9.23
CA GLN A 353 -6.35 -18.07 -7.80
C GLN A 353 -6.11 -19.51 -7.31
N LEU A 354 -4.87 -19.79 -6.93
CA LEU A 354 -4.53 -21.11 -6.39
C LEU A 354 -5.32 -21.35 -5.11
N SER A 355 -6.06 -22.45 -5.05
CA SER A 355 -6.86 -22.84 -3.90
C SER A 355 -6.53 -24.27 -3.45
N PHE A 356 -6.64 -24.52 -2.15
CA PHE A 356 -6.51 -25.84 -1.55
C PHE A 356 -7.57 -26.03 -0.48
N LEU A 357 -8.30 -27.15 -0.54
CA LEU A 357 -9.47 -27.42 0.30
C LEU A 357 -10.52 -26.29 0.30
N GLY A 358 -10.70 -25.60 -0.82
CA GLY A 358 -11.65 -24.48 -0.96
C GLY A 358 -11.16 -23.13 -0.45
N TYR A 359 -9.91 -23.02 0.04
CA TYR A 359 -9.32 -21.79 0.55
C TYR A 359 -8.18 -21.30 -0.34
N PRO A 360 -8.01 -19.97 -0.50
CA PRO A 360 -6.95 -19.41 -1.31
C PRO A 360 -5.56 -19.71 -0.73
N VAL A 361 -4.59 -19.95 -1.62
CA VAL A 361 -3.19 -20.16 -1.25
C VAL A 361 -2.37 -18.91 -1.55
N ARG A 362 -1.58 -18.49 -0.58
CA ARG A 362 -0.69 -17.31 -0.63
C ARG A 362 0.74 -17.76 -0.44
N PHE A 363 1.60 -17.41 -1.38
CA PHE A 363 3.01 -17.77 -1.30
C PHE A 363 3.79 -16.78 -0.46
N THR A 364 4.66 -17.29 0.41
CA THR A 364 5.67 -16.50 1.11
C THR A 364 7.02 -17.19 1.00
N GLN A 365 8.07 -16.41 0.79
CA GLN A 365 9.44 -16.91 0.65
C GLN A 365 10.12 -17.17 2.00
N VAL A 366 9.51 -16.72 3.08
CA VAL A 366 10.09 -16.75 4.43
C VAL A 366 9.91 -18.11 5.12
N LEU A 367 8.92 -18.89 4.67
CA LEU A 367 8.71 -20.25 5.14
C LEU A 367 9.70 -21.23 4.51
N PRO A 368 9.97 -22.38 5.16
CA PRO A 368 10.93 -23.37 4.66
C PRO A 368 10.68 -23.76 3.21
N ASN A 369 11.74 -23.75 2.40
CA ASN A 369 11.70 -24.05 0.98
C ASN A 369 12.65 -25.22 0.64
N SER A 370 12.83 -26.16 1.55
CA SER A 370 13.71 -27.33 1.40
C SER A 370 12.89 -28.60 1.17
N SER A 371 13.41 -29.50 0.36
CA SER A 371 12.86 -30.86 0.19
C SER A 371 13.36 -31.86 1.24
N GLY A 372 14.30 -31.44 2.09
CA GLY A 372 14.88 -32.29 3.15
C GLY A 372 13.97 -32.42 4.37
N SER A 373 14.51 -33.03 5.44
CA SER A 373 13.80 -33.14 6.72
C SER A 373 13.57 -31.76 7.35
N LEU A 374 12.36 -31.53 7.77
CA LEU A 374 11.87 -30.30 8.41
C LEU A 374 11.19 -30.62 9.75
N ALA A 375 11.66 -31.68 10.45
CA ALA A 375 11.13 -32.03 11.76
C ALA A 375 11.16 -30.83 12.73
N ASP A 376 10.16 -30.71 13.58
CA ASP A 376 9.97 -29.62 14.55
C ASP A 376 9.97 -28.21 13.92
N THR A 377 9.54 -28.14 12.66
CA THR A 377 9.50 -26.87 11.92
C THR A 377 8.09 -26.55 11.44
N ILE A 378 7.68 -25.30 11.59
CA ILE A 378 6.43 -24.81 11.03
C ILE A 378 6.60 -24.61 9.52
N VAL A 379 5.77 -25.29 8.74
CA VAL A 379 5.86 -25.33 7.27
C VAL A 379 4.73 -24.57 6.57
N ALA A 380 3.61 -24.40 7.25
CA ALA A 380 2.47 -23.67 6.71
C ALA A 380 1.66 -23.01 7.83
N TYR A 381 0.95 -21.95 7.47
CA TYR A 381 -0.06 -21.35 8.33
C TYR A 381 -1.41 -21.36 7.61
N PHE A 382 -2.47 -21.51 8.39
CA PHE A 382 -3.86 -21.46 7.93
C PHE A 382 -4.68 -20.55 8.82
N GLY A 383 -5.44 -19.64 8.23
CA GLY A 383 -6.33 -18.74 8.97
C GLY A 383 -6.33 -17.32 8.43
N ASP A 384 -6.82 -16.38 9.23
CA ASP A 384 -6.95 -14.97 8.90
C ASP A 384 -5.91 -14.13 9.64
N LEU A 385 -4.94 -13.63 8.89
CA LEU A 385 -3.84 -12.81 9.42
C LEU A 385 -4.33 -11.45 9.93
N SER A 386 -5.39 -10.89 9.34
CA SER A 386 -5.95 -9.60 9.73
C SER A 386 -6.56 -9.60 11.13
N MET A 387 -7.07 -10.77 11.54
CA MET A 387 -7.60 -10.99 12.90
C MET A 387 -6.53 -11.38 13.91
N ALA A 388 -5.48 -12.07 13.46
CA ALA A 388 -4.43 -12.60 14.32
C ALA A 388 -3.38 -11.55 14.73
N ALA A 389 -3.01 -10.67 13.81
CA ALA A 389 -1.89 -9.77 13.97
C ALA A 389 -2.18 -8.34 13.54
N THR A 390 -1.54 -7.39 14.22
CA THR A 390 -1.55 -5.97 13.85
C THR A 390 -0.14 -5.54 13.46
N PHE A 391 -0.02 -4.93 12.28
CA PHE A 391 1.18 -4.30 11.79
C PHE A 391 1.13 -2.80 12.07
N GLY A 392 2.00 -2.30 12.92
CA GLY A 392 2.11 -0.88 13.25
C GLY A 392 3.09 -0.18 12.33
N ALA A 393 2.60 0.63 11.40
CA ALA A 393 3.43 1.46 10.52
C ALA A 393 3.59 2.86 11.11
N ARG A 394 4.81 3.26 11.49
CA ARG A 394 5.04 4.60 12.05
C ARG A 394 5.56 5.58 11.04
N ARG A 395 6.51 5.16 10.23
CA ARG A 395 7.19 6.00 9.25
C ARG A 395 7.47 5.16 8.04
N GLY A 396 7.12 5.67 6.88
CA GLY A 396 7.49 5.07 5.60
C GLY A 396 9.00 4.98 5.43
N VAL A 397 9.41 4.38 4.35
CA VAL A 397 10.83 4.22 4.01
C VAL A 397 11.43 5.59 3.73
N THR A 398 12.47 5.96 4.45
CA THR A 398 13.23 7.19 4.21
C THR A 398 14.61 6.82 3.71
N ILE A 399 14.99 7.34 2.56
CA ILE A 399 16.32 7.14 1.97
C ILE A 399 17.16 8.39 2.18
N SER A 400 18.43 8.22 2.49
CA SER A 400 19.43 9.29 2.56
C SER A 400 20.71 8.85 1.88
N ALA A 401 21.34 9.75 1.13
CA ALA A 401 22.63 9.54 0.50
C ALA A 401 23.73 10.30 1.26
N ASP A 402 24.92 9.70 1.37
CA ASP A 402 26.08 10.30 1.98
C ASP A 402 27.35 9.86 1.25
N SER A 403 28.12 10.80 0.73
CA SER A 403 29.39 10.56 0.02
C SER A 403 30.60 10.47 0.94
N SER A 404 30.47 10.89 2.22
CA SER A 404 31.60 10.97 3.14
C SER A 404 32.04 9.61 3.69
N VAL A 405 31.10 8.67 3.81
CA VAL A 405 31.32 7.35 4.46
C VAL A 405 32.27 6.46 3.66
N TYR A 406 32.17 6.51 2.32
CA TYR A 406 32.92 5.66 1.39
C TYR A 406 33.90 6.45 0.51
N TRP A 407 34.39 7.58 1.00
CA TRP A 407 35.35 8.45 0.27
C TRP A 407 36.56 7.71 -0.29
N LYS A 408 37.10 6.74 0.48
CA LYS A 408 38.27 5.96 0.06
C LYS A 408 38.02 4.98 -1.07
N GLN A 409 36.76 4.60 -1.28
CA GLN A 409 36.33 3.64 -2.29
C GLN A 409 35.70 4.30 -3.50
N ASP A 410 35.69 5.65 -3.57
CA ASP A 410 35.00 6.42 -4.59
C ASP A 410 33.54 5.93 -4.80
N ALA A 411 32.84 5.76 -3.68
CA ALA A 411 31.48 5.26 -3.63
C ALA A 411 30.60 6.10 -2.70
N ILE A 412 29.31 6.10 -2.96
CA ILE A 412 28.30 6.83 -2.20
C ILE A 412 27.47 5.84 -1.43
N GLY A 413 27.26 6.13 -0.14
CA GLY A 413 26.40 5.34 0.73
C GLY A 413 24.93 5.74 0.59
N LEU A 414 24.07 4.79 0.24
CA LEU A 414 22.62 4.96 0.30
C LEU A 414 22.09 4.23 1.53
N LYS A 415 21.42 4.97 2.41
CA LYS A 415 20.83 4.47 3.64
C LYS A 415 19.32 4.56 3.58
N GLY A 416 18.64 3.41 3.56
CA GLY A 416 17.19 3.32 3.75
C GLY A 416 16.86 3.05 5.21
N THR A 417 15.83 3.70 5.74
CA THR A 417 15.32 3.43 7.10
C THR A 417 13.81 3.45 7.14
N GLU A 418 13.24 2.49 7.86
CA GLU A 418 11.83 2.35 8.13
C GLU A 418 11.59 2.16 9.64
N ARG A 419 10.38 2.44 10.11
CA ARG A 419 9.98 2.18 11.50
C ARG A 419 8.63 1.51 11.54
N PHE A 420 8.61 0.27 12.02
CA PHE A 420 7.38 -0.51 12.19
C PHE A 420 7.46 -1.38 13.45
N ASP A 421 6.35 -2.00 13.80
CA ASP A 421 6.26 -3.04 14.81
C ASP A 421 5.19 -4.05 14.41
N ILE A 422 5.33 -5.27 14.91
CA ILE A 422 4.38 -6.35 14.68
C ILE A 422 3.95 -6.92 16.03
N ASN A 423 2.64 -7.02 16.25
CA ASN A 423 2.09 -7.67 17.43
C ASN A 423 1.05 -8.70 17.04
N VAL A 424 1.32 -9.95 17.40
CA VAL A 424 0.38 -11.08 17.26
C VAL A 424 -0.42 -11.16 18.57
N HIS A 425 -1.67 -10.74 18.53
CA HIS A 425 -2.49 -10.56 19.72
C HIS A 425 -3.49 -11.70 19.96
N GLU A 426 -4.06 -12.30 18.91
CA GLU A 426 -4.98 -13.43 19.04
C GLU A 426 -4.23 -14.76 18.87
N ARG A 427 -3.53 -15.15 19.95
CA ARG A 427 -2.61 -16.30 19.96
C ARG A 427 -3.28 -17.65 20.13
N GLY A 428 -4.59 -17.66 20.51
CA GLY A 428 -5.25 -18.84 21.04
C GLY A 428 -4.85 -19.12 22.49
N THR A 429 -5.24 -20.28 22.98
CA THR A 429 -4.93 -20.82 24.32
C THR A 429 -4.13 -22.12 24.20
N ALA A 430 -3.82 -22.75 25.32
CA ALA A 430 -3.18 -24.08 25.30
C ALA A 430 -4.05 -25.17 24.65
N THR A 431 -5.38 -24.99 24.66
CA THR A 431 -6.36 -25.99 24.17
C THR A 431 -7.13 -25.52 22.93
N GLU A 432 -7.35 -24.23 22.78
CA GLU A 432 -8.16 -23.65 21.72
C GLU A 432 -7.29 -22.82 20.76
N ALA A 433 -7.53 -22.97 19.47
CA ALA A 433 -6.83 -22.18 18.48
C ALA A 433 -7.39 -20.76 18.39
N GLY A 434 -6.51 -19.80 18.04
CA GLY A 434 -6.88 -18.48 17.61
C GLY A 434 -7.28 -18.45 16.11
N PRO A 435 -7.41 -17.25 15.51
CA PRO A 435 -7.77 -17.12 14.09
C PRO A 435 -6.66 -17.55 13.12
N MET A 436 -5.51 -18.00 13.65
CA MET A 436 -4.39 -18.51 12.88
C MET A 436 -3.90 -19.82 13.47
N VAL A 437 -3.72 -20.83 12.62
CA VAL A 437 -3.23 -22.16 12.96
C VAL A 437 -1.93 -22.43 12.20
N ALA A 438 -0.89 -22.91 12.88
CA ALA A 438 0.36 -23.35 12.29
C ALA A 438 0.36 -24.87 12.07
N ILE A 439 0.96 -25.35 10.98
CA ILE A 439 1.28 -26.77 10.75
C ILE A 439 2.76 -26.98 11.03
N GLU A 440 3.06 -27.82 12.02
CA GLU A 440 4.39 -28.22 12.43
C GLU A 440 4.63 -29.68 12.06
N LEU A 441 5.72 -29.95 11.32
CA LEU A 441 6.13 -31.32 11.01
C LEU A 441 6.77 -31.96 12.24
N GLN A 442 6.49 -33.25 12.47
CA GLN A 442 6.97 -33.99 13.64
C GLN A 442 7.54 -35.35 13.24
#